data_9388590e68f4e8df2550622562689222
#
_entry.id   9388590e68f4e8df2550622562689222
#
_cell.length_a   1.000
_cell.length_b   1.000
_cell.length_c   1.000
_cell.angle_alpha   90.00
_cell.angle_beta   90.00
_cell.angle_gamma   90.00
#
_symmetry.space_group_name_H-M   'P 1'
#
loop_
_entity.id
_entity.type
_entity.pdbx_description
1 polymer ?
#
loop_
_entity_poly.entity_id
_entity_poly.type
_entity_poly.pdbx_seq_one_letter_code
_entity_poly.pdbx_strand_id
1 'polypeptide(L)'
;MPTPTGSPPPDARLSATDVADRTPTDRNRAVDLYRAAAMAVVAVGHWLLMVVVVADGELDGGNLLDGSPGYGWLTWIGQVMPLFFFVGGFASATSLRSAERRGVRPADWIATRLHRMATPAALLAGAWAVALVVGAALGGFGVVALGAAGAAIPLWFLANYTIDTALAPFTFRWFRSHPGRLVAVLALLLGVAEGARFAGIPLVPQVSWVVGWLGFQVAGFAWQDGRLPSGRRLTALAAGLWALALAAVALGPWPITMLHHAGLDHSPTHPPSTALLLFGAAYSATAAALAPAVTRWLERSARAWQVTIAANGVALSVYLWHMTAAVLVAGVAHAAGLLPTAEPGTTAWWWAKAPFLVANLAVLVPIVRRVAPVEQRALLAGTCRWRRGPPSMLAVAAVLSLSIKAWSSPQPAVLVAGLVGTLVVWRWALARRGEPEPAT
;
A
#
# COMPACT_ATOMS: atom_id res chain seq x y z
N MET A 1 7.91 -6.59 -50.53
CA MET A 1 8.06 -6.86 -49.09
C MET A 1 8.58 -5.59 -48.42
N PRO A 2 7.85 -4.93 -47.53
CA PRO A 2 8.39 -3.83 -46.76
C PRO A 2 9.18 -4.39 -45.58
N THR A 3 10.41 -3.94 -45.44
CA THR A 3 11.32 -4.18 -44.31
C THR A 3 10.70 -3.72 -42.98
N PRO A 4 10.84 -4.45 -41.86
CA PRO A 4 10.36 -4.00 -40.56
C PRO A 4 11.19 -2.81 -40.11
N THR A 5 10.51 -1.69 -39.95
CA THR A 5 11.04 -0.42 -39.44
C THR A 5 11.64 -0.58 -38.04
N GLY A 6 12.80 0.06 -37.86
CA GLY A 6 13.70 -0.01 -36.77
C GLY A 6 13.09 0.14 -35.36
N SER A 7 13.80 -0.42 -34.38
CA SER A 7 13.52 -0.24 -32.98
C SER A 7 13.44 1.24 -32.63
N PRO A 8 12.44 1.67 -31.84
CA PRO A 8 12.33 3.06 -31.44
C PRO A 8 13.57 3.50 -30.62
N PRO A 9 13.95 4.77 -30.67
CA PRO A 9 15.08 5.28 -29.92
C PRO A 9 14.92 5.02 -28.42
N PRO A 10 16.00 4.82 -27.66
CA PRO A 10 15.96 4.42 -26.25
C PRO A 10 15.24 5.40 -25.31
N ASP A 11 14.92 6.60 -25.78
CA ASP A 11 14.25 7.65 -24.99
C ASP A 11 12.74 7.82 -25.31
N ALA A 12 12.17 7.04 -26.22
CA ALA A 12 10.76 7.12 -26.55
C ALA A 12 9.92 6.49 -25.41
N ARG A 13 9.27 7.33 -24.61
CA ARG A 13 8.28 6.88 -23.61
C ARG A 13 7.15 6.17 -24.34
N LEU A 14 7.04 4.85 -24.14
CA LEU A 14 5.91 4.09 -24.67
C LEU A 14 4.60 4.65 -24.09
N SER A 15 3.63 4.93 -24.93
CA SER A 15 2.29 5.30 -24.48
C SER A 15 1.60 4.12 -23.79
N ALA A 16 0.56 4.39 -23.00
CA ALA A 16 -0.23 3.32 -22.40
C ALA A 16 -0.84 2.39 -23.45
N THR A 17 -1.12 2.91 -24.64
CA THR A 17 -1.58 2.15 -25.82
C THR A 17 -0.49 1.20 -26.30
N ASP A 18 0.74 1.68 -26.50
CA ASP A 18 1.86 0.83 -26.94
C ASP A 18 2.17 -0.30 -25.96
N VAL A 19 2.07 0.00 -24.65
CA VAL A 19 2.27 -1.00 -23.59
C VAL A 19 1.12 -2.00 -23.57
N ALA A 20 -0.11 -1.55 -23.79
CA ALA A 20 -1.29 -2.41 -23.84
C ALA A 20 -1.22 -3.39 -25.02
N ASP A 21 -0.79 -2.90 -26.20
CA ASP A 21 -0.67 -3.70 -27.42
C ASP A 21 0.47 -4.73 -27.35
N ARG A 22 1.51 -4.44 -26.57
CA ARG A 22 2.66 -5.33 -26.34
C ARG A 22 2.48 -6.24 -25.09
N THR A 23 1.27 -6.30 -24.53
CA THR A 23 1.00 -7.12 -23.35
C THR A 23 1.16 -8.61 -23.67
N PRO A 24 2.02 -9.36 -22.93
CA PRO A 24 2.13 -10.80 -23.10
C PRO A 24 0.78 -11.49 -22.85
N THR A 25 0.50 -12.54 -23.60
CA THR A 25 -0.78 -13.28 -23.52
C THR A 25 -0.95 -14.03 -22.18
N ASP A 26 0.15 -14.37 -21.52
CA ASP A 26 0.18 -15.03 -20.20
C ASP A 26 0.03 -14.06 -19.00
N ARG A 27 -0.07 -12.74 -19.27
CA ARG A 27 -0.22 -11.73 -18.22
C ARG A 27 -1.62 -11.80 -17.60
N ASN A 28 -1.67 -11.98 -16.28
CA ASN A 28 -2.94 -11.94 -15.53
C ASN A 28 -3.43 -10.50 -15.40
N ARG A 29 -4.34 -10.09 -16.32
CA ARG A 29 -4.89 -8.72 -16.37
C ARG A 29 -5.70 -8.35 -15.13
N ALA A 30 -6.34 -9.33 -14.48
CA ALA A 30 -7.12 -9.10 -13.26
C ALA A 30 -6.23 -8.60 -12.12
N VAL A 31 -5.02 -9.14 -11.96
CA VAL A 31 -4.04 -8.67 -10.95
C VAL A 31 -3.72 -7.19 -11.14
N ASP A 32 -3.54 -6.74 -12.37
CA ASP A 32 -3.25 -5.34 -12.68
C ASP A 32 -4.45 -4.44 -12.35
N LEU A 33 -5.67 -4.86 -12.71
CA LEU A 33 -6.89 -4.12 -12.37
C LEU A 33 -7.08 -4.02 -10.85
N TYR A 34 -6.94 -5.13 -10.12
CA TYR A 34 -7.14 -5.15 -8.67
C TYR A 34 -6.14 -4.23 -7.97
N ARG A 35 -4.89 -4.19 -8.43
CA ARG A 35 -3.90 -3.27 -7.87
C ARG A 35 -4.25 -1.80 -8.12
N ALA A 36 -4.64 -1.45 -9.35
CA ALA A 36 -5.04 -0.09 -9.70
C ALA A 36 -6.31 0.33 -8.94
N ALA A 37 -7.31 -0.55 -8.88
CA ALA A 37 -8.56 -0.30 -8.15
C ALA A 37 -8.31 -0.14 -6.64
N ALA A 38 -7.49 -1.00 -6.04
CA ALA A 38 -7.15 -0.89 -4.62
C ALA A 38 -6.50 0.46 -4.31
N MET A 39 -5.59 0.97 -5.15
CA MET A 39 -4.99 2.29 -4.95
C MET A 39 -6.00 3.43 -5.05
N ALA A 40 -6.94 3.35 -6.00
CA ALA A 40 -8.01 4.34 -6.13
C ALA A 40 -8.94 4.32 -4.90
N VAL A 41 -9.33 3.13 -4.43
CA VAL A 41 -10.15 2.97 -3.22
C VAL A 41 -9.45 3.52 -1.99
N VAL A 42 -8.15 3.30 -1.83
CA VAL A 42 -7.36 3.86 -0.73
C VAL A 42 -7.38 5.38 -0.75
N ALA A 43 -7.08 6.00 -1.90
CA ALA A 43 -7.03 7.45 -2.00
C ALA A 43 -8.39 8.10 -1.72
N VAL A 44 -9.45 7.59 -2.36
CA VAL A 44 -10.82 8.11 -2.16
C VAL A 44 -11.32 7.80 -0.74
N GLY A 45 -11.04 6.60 -0.22
CA GLY A 45 -11.43 6.18 1.14
C GLY A 45 -10.82 7.09 2.21
N HIS A 46 -9.53 7.41 2.12
CA HIS A 46 -8.91 8.36 3.05
C HIS A 46 -9.54 9.75 2.96
N TRP A 47 -9.82 10.25 1.76
CA TRP A 47 -10.45 11.54 1.59
C TRP A 47 -11.89 11.60 2.12
N LEU A 48 -12.63 10.49 2.01
CA LEU A 48 -13.98 10.38 2.56
C LEU A 48 -13.97 10.30 4.09
N LEU A 49 -13.02 9.56 4.67
CA LEU A 49 -12.95 9.37 6.12
C LEU A 49 -12.22 10.51 6.86
N MET A 50 -11.39 11.31 6.18
CA MET A 50 -10.67 12.42 6.80
C MET A 50 -11.65 13.48 7.29
N VAL A 51 -11.55 13.84 8.55
CA VAL A 51 -12.24 14.97 9.19
C VAL A 51 -11.20 16.01 9.55
N VAL A 52 -11.48 17.28 9.26
CA VAL A 52 -10.68 18.42 9.69
C VAL A 52 -11.61 19.38 10.39
N VAL A 53 -11.29 19.69 11.61
CA VAL A 53 -12.07 20.60 12.49
C VAL A 53 -11.15 21.66 13.09
N VAL A 54 -11.75 22.71 13.63
CA VAL A 54 -11.06 23.67 14.48
C VAL A 54 -11.59 23.44 15.90
N ALA A 55 -10.71 22.98 16.78
CA ALA A 55 -10.99 22.79 18.20
C ALA A 55 -10.14 23.79 18.99
N ASP A 56 -10.77 24.56 19.88
CA ASP A 56 -10.11 25.56 20.71
C ASP A 56 -9.25 26.58 19.91
N GLY A 57 -9.66 26.87 18.68
CA GLY A 57 -8.94 27.80 17.80
C GLY A 57 -7.77 27.17 17.02
N GLU A 58 -7.48 25.89 17.24
CA GLU A 58 -6.42 25.15 16.55
C GLU A 58 -6.99 24.12 15.56
N LEU A 59 -6.23 23.86 14.50
CA LEU A 59 -6.54 22.79 13.56
C LEU A 59 -6.34 21.43 14.21
N ASP A 60 -7.37 20.59 14.13
CA ASP A 60 -7.32 19.20 14.50
C ASP A 60 -7.79 18.31 13.35
N GLY A 61 -7.19 17.11 13.25
CA GLY A 61 -7.49 16.13 12.22
C GLY A 61 -7.93 14.82 12.83
N GLY A 62 -9.08 14.32 12.39
CA GLY A 62 -9.66 13.06 12.87
C GLY A 62 -10.15 12.16 11.75
N ASN A 63 -10.82 11.11 12.16
CA ASN A 63 -11.48 10.15 11.29
C ASN A 63 -13.00 10.24 11.51
N LEU A 64 -13.77 10.16 10.44
CA LEU A 64 -15.24 10.12 10.51
C LEU A 64 -15.74 9.05 11.51
N LEU A 65 -15.06 7.92 11.60
CA LEU A 65 -15.46 6.82 12.47
C LEU A 65 -15.27 7.13 13.96
N ASP A 66 -14.43 8.11 14.33
CA ASP A 66 -14.23 8.51 15.73
C ASP A 66 -15.52 9.08 16.34
N GLY A 67 -16.27 9.87 15.56
CA GLY A 67 -17.54 10.47 15.98
C GLY A 67 -18.79 9.78 15.41
N SER A 68 -18.64 8.94 14.39
CA SER A 68 -19.75 8.33 13.66
C SER A 68 -19.49 6.85 13.35
N PRO A 69 -19.38 5.98 14.38
CA PRO A 69 -19.03 4.56 14.21
C PRO A 69 -20.04 3.77 13.36
N GLY A 70 -21.28 4.27 13.21
CA GLY A 70 -22.30 3.69 12.34
C GLY A 70 -21.88 3.56 10.88
N TYR A 71 -20.89 4.33 10.42
CA TYR A 71 -20.33 4.21 9.08
C TYR A 71 -19.24 3.09 8.97
N GLY A 72 -18.96 2.35 10.04
CA GLY A 72 -17.95 1.28 10.05
C GLY A 72 -18.16 0.21 8.97
N TRP A 73 -19.40 -0.06 8.54
CA TRP A 73 -19.71 -0.99 7.46
C TRP A 73 -19.10 -0.58 6.10
N LEU A 74 -18.86 0.72 5.85
CA LEU A 74 -18.22 1.21 4.61
C LEU A 74 -16.79 0.65 4.48
N THR A 75 -16.15 0.33 5.60
CA THR A 75 -14.81 -0.24 5.61
C THR A 75 -14.75 -1.64 5.03
N TRP A 76 -15.87 -2.37 4.93
CA TRP A 76 -15.96 -3.66 4.27
C TRP A 76 -15.75 -3.56 2.75
N ILE A 77 -16.01 -2.40 2.18
CA ILE A 77 -15.70 -2.08 0.78
C ILE A 77 -14.31 -1.46 0.68
N GLY A 78 -13.97 -0.56 1.62
CA GLY A 78 -12.76 0.26 1.59
C GLY A 78 -11.48 -0.40 2.08
N GLN A 79 -11.59 -1.48 2.89
CA GLN A 79 -10.41 -2.15 3.43
C GLN A 79 -9.81 -3.12 2.41
N VAL A 80 -9.15 -2.56 1.42
CA VAL A 80 -8.54 -3.30 0.28
C VAL A 80 -7.10 -3.74 0.51
N MET A 81 -6.53 -3.46 1.70
CA MET A 81 -5.13 -3.81 1.97
C MET A 81 -4.85 -5.32 1.90
N PRO A 82 -5.70 -6.22 2.44
CA PRO A 82 -5.52 -7.65 2.25
C PRO A 82 -5.41 -8.06 0.77
N LEU A 83 -6.29 -7.50 -0.07
CA LEU A 83 -6.24 -7.72 -1.52
C LEU A 83 -4.92 -7.23 -2.11
N PHE A 84 -4.42 -6.07 -1.66
CA PHE A 84 -3.16 -5.52 -2.18
C PHE A 84 -1.96 -6.43 -1.87
N PHE A 85 -1.86 -6.96 -0.65
CA PHE A 85 -0.82 -7.93 -0.29
C PHE A 85 -0.98 -9.25 -1.04
N PHE A 86 -2.21 -9.70 -1.26
CA PHE A 86 -2.52 -10.90 -2.04
C PHE A 86 -2.07 -10.78 -3.51
N VAL A 87 -2.45 -9.70 -4.20
CA VAL A 87 -1.98 -9.45 -5.59
C VAL A 87 -0.48 -9.13 -5.64
N GLY A 88 0.05 -8.51 -4.60
CA GLY A 88 1.48 -8.30 -4.40
C GLY A 88 2.26 -9.61 -4.29
N GLY A 89 1.69 -10.61 -3.62
CA GLY A 89 2.21 -11.98 -3.55
C GLY A 89 2.27 -12.63 -4.92
N PHE A 90 1.18 -12.58 -5.69
CA PHE A 90 1.15 -13.07 -7.07
C PHE A 90 2.26 -12.44 -7.93
N ALA A 91 2.38 -11.11 -7.89
CA ALA A 91 3.37 -10.37 -8.64
C ALA A 91 4.82 -10.69 -8.17
N SER A 92 5.01 -10.87 -6.86
CA SER A 92 6.31 -11.25 -6.29
C SER A 92 6.72 -12.65 -6.71
N ALA A 93 5.82 -13.64 -6.67
CA ALA A 93 6.08 -15.00 -7.14
C ALA A 93 6.47 -15.03 -8.62
N THR A 94 5.72 -14.33 -9.49
CA THR A 94 6.03 -14.18 -10.92
C THR A 94 7.42 -13.59 -11.14
N SER A 95 7.74 -12.51 -10.40
CA SER A 95 9.02 -11.83 -10.50
C SER A 95 10.19 -12.66 -9.96
N LEU A 96 10.00 -13.39 -8.85
CA LEU A 96 11.01 -14.26 -8.27
C LEU A 96 11.36 -15.42 -9.21
N ARG A 97 10.35 -16.07 -9.82
CA ARG A 97 10.58 -17.12 -10.84
C ARG A 97 11.36 -16.58 -12.03
N SER A 98 11.04 -15.38 -12.49
CA SER A 98 11.79 -14.73 -13.56
C SER A 98 13.22 -14.40 -13.15
N ALA A 99 13.43 -13.93 -11.90
CA ALA A 99 14.76 -13.65 -11.35
C ALA A 99 15.60 -14.92 -11.22
N GLU A 100 15.03 -16.01 -10.69
CA GLU A 100 15.69 -17.33 -10.60
C GLU A 100 16.15 -17.82 -11.98
N ARG A 101 15.29 -17.74 -13.01
CA ARG A 101 15.67 -18.12 -14.39
C ARG A 101 16.83 -17.31 -14.96
N ARG A 102 16.99 -16.06 -14.53
CA ARG A 102 18.10 -15.16 -14.94
C ARG A 102 19.31 -15.23 -14.01
N GLY A 103 19.33 -16.10 -13.01
CA GLY A 103 20.43 -16.20 -12.04
C GLY A 103 20.56 -14.99 -11.11
N VAL A 104 19.51 -14.16 -10.95
CA VAL A 104 19.54 -12.99 -10.05
C VAL A 104 19.54 -13.45 -8.60
N ARG A 105 20.51 -12.99 -7.82
CA ARG A 105 20.61 -13.35 -6.38
C ARG A 105 19.45 -12.75 -5.59
N PRO A 106 18.96 -13.43 -4.52
CA PRO A 106 17.90 -12.90 -3.65
C PRO A 106 18.19 -11.49 -3.12
N ALA A 107 19.41 -11.21 -2.70
CA ALA A 107 19.81 -9.89 -2.21
C ALA A 107 19.67 -8.78 -3.27
N ASP A 108 20.03 -9.08 -4.53
CA ASP A 108 19.92 -8.12 -5.64
C ASP A 108 18.43 -7.88 -6.01
N TRP A 109 17.62 -8.94 -5.95
CA TRP A 109 16.17 -8.82 -6.15
C TRP A 109 15.53 -7.92 -5.08
N ILE A 110 15.86 -8.16 -3.79
CA ILE A 110 15.37 -7.32 -2.68
C ILE A 110 15.84 -5.87 -2.87
N ALA A 111 17.15 -5.66 -3.10
CA ALA A 111 17.71 -4.32 -3.28
C ALA A 111 17.00 -3.54 -4.40
N THR A 112 16.74 -4.19 -5.54
CA THR A 112 16.05 -3.59 -6.67
C THR A 112 14.61 -3.19 -6.30
N ARG A 113 13.90 -4.04 -5.56
CA ARG A 113 12.53 -3.74 -5.12
C ARG A 113 12.49 -2.62 -4.10
N LEU A 114 13.38 -2.66 -3.10
CA LEU A 114 13.48 -1.60 -2.09
C LEU A 114 13.85 -0.25 -2.73
N HIS A 115 14.79 -0.23 -3.67
CA HIS A 115 15.13 0.99 -4.40
C HIS A 115 13.93 1.62 -5.10
N ARG A 116 13.12 0.80 -5.79
CA ARG A 116 11.93 1.26 -6.51
C ARG A 116 10.85 1.84 -5.60
N MET A 117 10.73 1.35 -4.37
CA MET A 117 9.78 1.85 -3.37
C MET A 117 10.34 3.06 -2.60
N ALA A 118 11.61 2.99 -2.21
CA ALA A 118 12.23 4.01 -1.39
C ALA A 118 12.51 5.32 -2.14
N THR A 119 12.75 5.26 -3.46
CA THR A 119 13.05 6.48 -4.24
C THR A 119 11.87 7.46 -4.27
N PRO A 120 10.63 7.05 -4.61
CA PRO A 120 9.47 7.94 -4.53
C PRO A 120 9.14 8.34 -3.08
N ALA A 121 9.33 7.45 -2.10
CA ALA A 121 9.13 7.77 -0.68
C ALA A 121 10.14 8.81 -0.18
N ALA A 122 11.39 8.73 -0.62
CA ALA A 122 12.41 9.74 -0.29
C ALA A 122 12.10 11.10 -0.93
N LEU A 123 11.50 11.14 -2.11
CA LEU A 123 11.05 12.40 -2.73
C LEU A 123 9.95 13.05 -1.87
N LEU A 124 8.97 12.28 -1.42
CA LEU A 124 7.92 12.78 -0.52
C LEU A 124 8.52 13.24 0.82
N ALA A 125 9.42 12.43 1.42
CA ALA A 125 10.10 12.79 2.67
C ALA A 125 10.92 14.08 2.53
N GLY A 126 11.61 14.25 1.41
CA GLY A 126 12.37 15.47 1.11
C GLY A 126 11.48 16.71 0.99
N ALA A 127 10.33 16.58 0.32
CA ALA A 127 9.37 17.68 0.20
C ALA A 127 8.82 18.12 1.56
N TRP A 128 8.45 17.19 2.42
CA TRP A 128 7.97 17.47 3.77
C TRP A 128 9.09 17.97 4.70
N ALA A 129 10.32 17.48 4.56
CA ALA A 129 11.47 18.02 5.30
C ALA A 129 11.72 19.49 4.95
N VAL A 130 11.66 19.87 3.67
CA VAL A 130 11.75 21.28 3.24
C VAL A 130 10.58 22.08 3.80
N ALA A 131 9.35 21.56 3.73
CA ALA A 131 8.19 22.25 4.29
C ALA A 131 8.33 22.51 5.81
N LEU A 132 8.85 21.56 6.57
CA LEU A 132 9.11 21.71 8.02
C LEU A 132 10.17 22.78 8.31
N VAL A 133 11.25 22.82 7.52
CA VAL A 133 12.30 23.85 7.68
C VAL A 133 11.72 25.23 7.38
N VAL A 134 10.96 25.39 6.30
CA VAL A 134 10.28 26.65 5.95
C VAL A 134 9.25 27.02 7.03
N GLY A 135 8.44 26.06 7.47
CA GLY A 135 7.47 26.28 8.55
C GLY A 135 8.11 26.73 9.84
N ALA A 136 9.26 26.14 10.22
CA ALA A 136 10.02 26.56 11.40
C ALA A 136 10.55 28.00 11.24
N ALA A 137 11.08 28.34 10.07
CA ALA A 137 11.58 29.68 9.80
C ALA A 137 10.49 30.78 9.82
N LEU A 138 9.24 30.38 9.49
CA LEU A 138 8.08 31.28 9.49
C LEU A 138 7.23 31.20 10.77
N GLY A 139 7.68 30.48 11.82
CA GLY A 139 6.96 30.33 13.08
C GLY A 139 5.76 29.39 13.03
N GLY A 140 5.57 28.65 11.93
CA GLY A 140 4.44 27.73 11.71
C GLY A 140 4.79 26.23 11.80
N PHE A 141 5.85 25.87 12.52
CA PHE A 141 6.34 24.48 12.60
C PHE A 141 5.26 23.48 13.03
N GLY A 142 4.45 23.83 14.04
CA GLY A 142 3.41 22.92 14.58
C GLY A 142 2.36 22.54 13.53
N VAL A 143 1.85 23.51 12.78
CA VAL A 143 0.85 23.27 11.70
C VAL A 143 1.45 22.43 10.57
N VAL A 144 2.69 22.72 10.18
CA VAL A 144 3.36 21.92 9.14
C VAL A 144 3.67 20.50 9.63
N ALA A 145 4.03 20.33 10.92
CA ALA A 145 4.24 19.00 11.51
C ALA A 145 2.96 18.18 11.56
N LEU A 146 1.83 18.79 11.92
CA LEU A 146 0.50 18.16 11.85
C LEU A 146 0.18 17.71 10.42
N GLY A 147 0.41 18.59 9.45
CA GLY A 147 0.24 18.27 8.03
C GLY A 147 1.14 17.12 7.57
N ALA A 148 2.41 17.10 7.98
CA ALA A 148 3.36 16.05 7.65
C ALA A 148 2.95 14.69 8.26
N ALA A 149 2.47 14.68 9.51
CA ALA A 149 1.92 13.48 10.16
C ALA A 149 0.67 12.97 9.43
N GLY A 150 -0.24 13.88 9.06
CA GLY A 150 -1.44 13.55 8.26
C GLY A 150 -1.08 12.96 6.89
N ALA A 151 -0.08 13.54 6.20
CA ALA A 151 0.39 13.02 4.92
C ALA A 151 1.03 11.62 5.04
N ALA A 152 1.54 11.26 6.22
CA ALA A 152 2.17 9.98 6.49
C ALA A 152 1.18 8.86 6.91
N ILE A 153 -0.08 9.18 7.20
CA ILE A 153 -1.07 8.19 7.65
C ILE A 153 -1.07 6.91 6.80
N PRO A 154 -1.10 6.94 5.45
CA PRO A 154 -1.12 5.70 4.67
C PRO A 154 0.22 4.95 4.66
N LEU A 155 1.32 5.56 5.07
CA LEU A 155 2.67 5.00 4.90
C LEU A 155 2.94 3.75 5.76
N TRP A 156 2.11 3.47 6.78
CA TRP A 156 2.19 2.22 7.54
C TRP A 156 2.17 0.98 6.62
N PHE A 157 1.37 1.05 5.53
CA PHE A 157 1.33 -0.02 4.54
C PHE A 157 2.67 -0.17 3.81
N LEU A 158 3.29 0.95 3.37
CA LEU A 158 4.59 0.89 2.71
C LEU A 158 5.66 0.32 3.64
N ALA A 159 5.61 0.65 4.93
CA ALA A 159 6.50 0.10 5.95
C ALA A 159 6.38 -1.43 6.03
N ASN A 160 5.16 -1.96 6.16
CA ASN A 160 4.91 -3.40 6.18
C ASN A 160 5.27 -4.07 4.85
N TYR A 161 4.87 -3.46 3.73
CA TYR A 161 5.16 -3.99 2.39
C TYR A 161 6.66 -4.08 2.09
N THR A 162 7.46 -3.18 2.69
CA THR A 162 8.94 -3.22 2.65
C THR A 162 9.47 -4.48 3.31
N ILE A 163 8.98 -4.83 4.50
CA ILE A 163 9.37 -6.06 5.21
C ILE A 163 8.93 -7.31 4.44
N ASP A 164 7.67 -7.37 4.02
CA ASP A 164 7.13 -8.51 3.27
C ASP A 164 7.88 -8.73 1.95
N THR A 165 8.25 -7.63 1.26
CA THR A 165 9.08 -7.71 0.06
C THR A 165 10.48 -8.27 0.37
N ALA A 166 11.08 -7.87 1.47
CA ALA A 166 12.40 -8.38 1.85
C ALA A 166 12.34 -9.84 2.28
N LEU A 167 11.25 -10.29 2.89
CA LEU A 167 11.02 -11.69 3.26
C LEU A 167 10.59 -12.57 2.08
N ALA A 168 10.07 -11.99 0.99
CA ALA A 168 9.47 -12.72 -0.13
C ALA A 168 10.37 -13.82 -0.72
N PRO A 169 11.68 -13.64 -1.00
CA PRO A 169 12.51 -14.73 -1.55
C PRO A 169 12.61 -15.95 -0.63
N PHE A 170 12.63 -15.74 0.68
CA PHE A 170 12.76 -16.81 1.68
C PHE A 170 11.44 -17.53 1.88
N THR A 171 10.35 -16.79 2.04
CA THR A 171 9.00 -17.35 2.20
C THR A 171 8.54 -18.04 0.93
N PHE A 172 8.86 -17.51 -0.26
CA PHE A 172 8.56 -18.15 -1.54
C PHE A 172 9.33 -19.46 -1.71
N ARG A 173 10.61 -19.50 -1.36
CA ARG A 173 11.39 -20.73 -1.37
C ARG A 173 10.82 -21.78 -0.40
N TRP A 174 10.46 -21.37 0.82
CA TRP A 174 9.85 -22.24 1.81
C TRP A 174 8.48 -22.72 1.36
N PHE A 175 7.63 -21.83 0.81
CA PHE A 175 6.35 -22.19 0.23
C PHE A 175 6.46 -23.26 -0.85
N ARG A 176 7.45 -23.16 -1.73
CA ARG A 176 7.65 -24.15 -2.79
C ARG A 176 8.07 -25.52 -2.26
N SER A 177 8.90 -25.57 -1.24
CA SER A 177 9.41 -26.83 -0.67
C SER A 177 8.45 -27.46 0.34
N HIS A 178 7.83 -26.67 1.21
CA HIS A 178 7.02 -27.15 2.33
C HIS A 178 5.79 -26.24 2.57
N PRO A 179 4.84 -26.14 1.64
CA PRO A 179 3.72 -25.19 1.74
C PRO A 179 2.88 -25.38 3.00
N GLY A 180 2.56 -26.63 3.35
CA GLY A 180 1.76 -26.94 4.54
C GLY A 180 2.44 -26.53 5.84
N ARG A 181 3.78 -26.73 5.95
CA ARG A 181 4.53 -26.30 7.13
C ARG A 181 4.58 -24.79 7.26
N LEU A 182 4.77 -24.06 6.16
CA LEU A 182 4.74 -22.60 6.19
C LEU A 182 3.38 -22.09 6.66
N VAL A 183 2.29 -22.60 6.08
CA VAL A 183 0.93 -22.20 6.47
C VAL A 183 0.67 -22.54 7.95
N ALA A 184 1.07 -23.72 8.41
CA ALA A 184 0.91 -24.12 9.81
C ALA A 184 1.68 -23.20 10.78
N VAL A 185 2.91 -22.82 10.43
CA VAL A 185 3.70 -21.88 11.24
C VAL A 185 3.07 -20.49 11.28
N LEU A 186 2.62 -19.95 10.12
CA LEU A 186 1.94 -18.66 10.09
C LEU A 186 0.64 -18.69 10.92
N ALA A 187 -0.17 -19.75 10.77
CA ALA A 187 -1.39 -19.95 11.55
C ALA A 187 -1.11 -20.05 13.07
N LEU A 188 -0.07 -20.79 13.47
CA LEU A 188 0.35 -20.90 14.85
C LEU A 188 0.77 -19.54 15.43
N LEU A 189 1.61 -18.79 14.70
CA LEU A 189 2.06 -17.46 15.13
C LEU A 189 0.89 -16.48 15.28
N LEU A 190 -0.08 -16.52 14.34
CA LEU A 190 -1.29 -15.71 14.42
C LEU A 190 -2.19 -16.13 15.58
N GLY A 191 -2.35 -17.45 15.83
CA GLY A 191 -3.10 -17.97 16.96
C GLY A 191 -2.48 -17.57 18.30
N VAL A 192 -1.14 -17.65 18.43
CA VAL A 192 -0.41 -17.18 19.61
C VAL A 192 -0.57 -15.67 19.81
N ALA A 193 -0.45 -14.88 18.73
CA ALA A 193 -0.63 -13.42 18.80
C ALA A 193 -2.05 -13.05 19.26
N GLU A 194 -3.07 -13.75 18.75
CA GLU A 194 -4.45 -13.51 19.13
C GLU A 194 -4.76 -13.97 20.56
N GLY A 195 -4.27 -15.14 20.96
CA GLY A 195 -4.37 -15.61 22.34
C GLY A 195 -3.70 -14.66 23.32
N ALA A 196 -2.52 -14.14 22.98
CA ALA A 196 -1.81 -13.15 23.79
C ALA A 196 -2.59 -11.82 23.90
N ARG A 197 -3.30 -11.41 22.83
CA ARG A 197 -4.17 -10.23 22.84
C ARG A 197 -5.25 -10.36 23.90
N PHE A 198 -5.98 -11.48 23.91
CA PHE A 198 -7.03 -11.72 24.90
C PHE A 198 -6.51 -11.99 26.33
N ALA A 199 -5.28 -12.49 26.44
CA ALA A 199 -4.61 -12.64 27.73
C ALA A 199 -3.98 -11.34 28.26
N GLY A 200 -4.07 -10.22 27.52
CA GLY A 200 -3.49 -8.94 27.91
C GLY A 200 -1.95 -8.93 27.91
N ILE A 201 -1.29 -9.87 27.22
CA ILE A 201 0.17 -9.94 27.14
C ILE A 201 0.67 -8.89 26.14
N PRO A 202 1.45 -7.88 26.59
CA PRO A 202 1.92 -6.83 25.69
C PRO A 202 2.94 -7.35 24.67
N LEU A 203 3.11 -6.63 23.57
CA LEU A 203 4.09 -6.86 22.50
C LEU A 203 3.88 -8.12 21.65
N VAL A 204 3.45 -9.26 22.20
CA VAL A 204 3.25 -10.51 21.45
C VAL A 204 2.23 -10.34 20.31
N PRO A 205 1.09 -9.64 20.50
CA PRO A 205 0.15 -9.37 19.40
C PRO A 205 0.77 -8.61 18.22
N GLN A 206 1.85 -7.86 18.45
CA GLN A 206 2.53 -7.10 17.40
C GLN A 206 3.14 -7.98 16.29
N VAL A 207 3.35 -9.26 16.56
CA VAL A 207 3.81 -10.24 15.56
C VAL A 207 2.84 -10.31 14.37
N SER A 208 1.54 -10.11 14.59
CA SER A 208 0.53 -10.13 13.53
C SER A 208 0.67 -8.97 12.53
N TRP A 209 1.40 -7.88 12.86
CA TRP A 209 1.75 -6.84 11.89
C TRP A 209 2.56 -7.34 10.69
N VAL A 210 3.43 -8.31 10.89
CA VAL A 210 4.21 -8.91 9.80
C VAL A 210 3.52 -10.19 9.33
N VAL A 211 3.20 -11.09 10.24
CA VAL A 211 2.72 -12.43 9.89
C VAL A 211 1.35 -12.40 9.20
N GLY A 212 0.46 -11.47 9.58
CA GLY A 212 -0.86 -11.32 8.99
C GLY A 212 -0.79 -10.92 7.51
N TRP A 213 0.00 -9.89 7.19
CA TRP A 213 0.18 -9.44 5.81
C TRP A 213 0.96 -10.44 4.97
N LEU A 214 1.98 -11.06 5.56
CA LEU A 214 2.74 -12.15 4.93
C LEU A 214 1.83 -13.34 4.57
N GLY A 215 0.80 -13.64 5.37
CA GLY A 215 -0.21 -14.65 5.06
C GLY A 215 -0.94 -14.37 3.74
N PHE A 216 -1.36 -13.12 3.48
CA PHE A 216 -1.96 -12.74 2.20
C PHE A 216 -0.95 -12.82 1.05
N GLN A 217 0.31 -12.44 1.27
CA GLN A 217 1.36 -12.60 0.26
C GLN A 217 1.56 -14.07 -0.10
N VAL A 218 1.60 -14.98 0.89
CA VAL A 218 1.72 -16.43 0.67
C VAL A 218 0.49 -16.99 -0.05
N ALA A 219 -0.72 -16.52 0.26
CA ALA A 219 -1.92 -16.87 -0.51
C ALA A 219 -1.80 -16.41 -1.98
N GLY A 220 -1.18 -15.25 -2.24
CA GLY A 220 -0.86 -14.77 -3.57
C GLY A 220 0.14 -15.68 -4.31
N PHE A 221 1.13 -16.25 -3.60
CA PHE A 221 2.02 -17.27 -4.17
C PHE A 221 1.23 -18.51 -4.57
N ALA A 222 0.29 -18.97 -3.72
CA ALA A 222 -0.56 -20.12 -4.02
C ALA A 222 -1.46 -19.87 -5.24
N TRP A 223 -1.97 -18.64 -5.40
CA TRP A 223 -2.72 -18.26 -6.59
C TRP A 223 -1.86 -18.32 -7.85
N GLN A 224 -0.68 -17.73 -7.84
CA GLN A 224 0.25 -17.74 -8.98
C GLN A 224 0.71 -19.17 -9.35
N ASP A 225 0.81 -20.07 -8.35
CA ASP A 225 1.21 -21.48 -8.51
C ASP A 225 0.03 -22.38 -8.97
N GLY A 226 -1.19 -21.83 -9.09
CA GLY A 226 -2.38 -22.61 -9.42
C GLY A 226 -2.81 -23.60 -8.31
N ARG A 227 -2.38 -23.37 -7.07
CA ARG A 227 -2.71 -24.23 -5.90
C ARG A 227 -4.01 -23.84 -5.19
N LEU A 228 -4.59 -22.70 -5.54
CA LEU A 228 -5.93 -22.37 -5.05
C LEU A 228 -6.97 -23.28 -5.71
N PRO A 229 -8.06 -23.61 -5.00
CA PRO A 229 -9.20 -24.27 -5.63
C PRO A 229 -9.69 -23.47 -6.85
N SER A 230 -10.41 -24.12 -7.75
CA SER A 230 -10.99 -23.46 -8.93
C SER A 230 -12.51 -23.65 -9.00
N GLY A 231 -13.17 -22.81 -9.78
CA GLY A 231 -14.61 -22.89 -10.03
C GLY A 231 -15.44 -22.89 -8.74
N ARG A 232 -16.43 -23.77 -8.66
CA ARG A 232 -17.36 -23.85 -7.51
C ARG A 232 -16.68 -24.03 -6.15
N ARG A 233 -15.55 -24.72 -6.09
CA ARG A 233 -14.82 -24.94 -4.83
C ARG A 233 -14.23 -23.63 -4.29
N LEU A 234 -13.69 -22.78 -5.17
CA LEU A 234 -13.18 -21.47 -4.77
C LEU A 234 -14.30 -20.53 -4.35
N THR A 235 -15.43 -20.55 -5.07
CA THR A 235 -16.61 -19.77 -4.68
C THR A 235 -17.17 -20.22 -3.33
N ALA A 236 -17.25 -21.53 -3.07
CA ALA A 236 -17.68 -22.07 -1.78
C ALA A 236 -16.70 -21.69 -0.64
N LEU A 237 -15.38 -21.73 -0.91
CA LEU A 237 -14.38 -21.27 0.04
C LEU A 237 -14.56 -19.78 0.36
N ALA A 238 -14.77 -18.94 -0.65
CA ALA A 238 -15.02 -17.51 -0.45
C ALA A 238 -16.28 -17.28 0.40
N ALA A 239 -17.38 -17.97 0.07
CA ALA A 239 -18.64 -17.88 0.83
C ALA A 239 -18.46 -18.32 2.30
N GLY A 240 -17.75 -19.43 2.54
CA GLY A 240 -17.43 -19.90 3.89
C GLY A 240 -16.58 -18.90 4.68
N LEU A 241 -15.56 -18.30 4.04
CA LEU A 241 -14.74 -17.27 4.67
C LEU A 241 -15.54 -16.00 4.98
N TRP A 242 -16.47 -15.58 4.09
CA TRP A 242 -17.39 -14.47 4.39
C TRP A 242 -18.30 -14.79 5.57
N ALA A 243 -18.85 -16.01 5.63
CA ALA A 243 -19.66 -16.43 6.78
C ALA A 243 -18.87 -16.40 8.08
N LEU A 244 -17.60 -16.86 8.06
CA LEU A 244 -16.72 -16.80 9.23
C LEU A 244 -16.34 -15.35 9.62
N ALA A 245 -16.08 -14.47 8.65
CA ALA A 245 -15.82 -13.06 8.93
C ALA A 245 -17.02 -12.35 9.56
N LEU A 246 -18.22 -12.61 9.03
CA LEU A 246 -19.47 -12.09 9.59
C LEU A 246 -19.74 -12.67 10.99
N ALA A 247 -19.51 -13.96 11.19
CA ALA A 247 -19.66 -14.60 12.51
C ALA A 247 -18.66 -14.04 13.53
N ALA A 248 -17.42 -13.77 13.13
CA ALA A 248 -16.42 -13.17 14.01
C ALA A 248 -16.85 -11.78 14.52
N VAL A 249 -17.52 -10.99 13.68
CA VAL A 249 -18.05 -9.68 14.07
C VAL A 249 -19.37 -9.79 14.84
N ALA A 250 -20.28 -10.67 14.40
CA ALA A 250 -21.60 -10.78 15.00
C ALA A 250 -21.62 -11.50 16.36
N LEU A 251 -20.73 -12.47 16.56
CA LEU A 251 -20.66 -13.34 17.74
C LEU A 251 -19.41 -13.11 18.58
N GLY A 252 -18.40 -12.42 18.03
CA GLY A 252 -17.13 -12.15 18.70
C GLY A 252 -17.04 -10.71 19.24
N PRO A 253 -15.90 -10.34 19.81
CA PRO A 253 -15.70 -9.02 20.41
C PRO A 253 -15.30 -7.93 19.40
N TRP A 254 -15.36 -8.23 18.08
CA TRP A 254 -14.86 -7.35 17.06
C TRP A 254 -15.89 -6.33 16.61
N PRO A 255 -15.50 -5.05 16.41
CA PRO A 255 -16.40 -4.04 15.87
C PRO A 255 -16.75 -4.33 14.40
N ILE A 256 -17.85 -3.71 13.94
CA ILE A 256 -18.23 -3.80 12.52
C ILE A 256 -17.19 -3.16 11.59
N THR A 257 -16.41 -2.20 12.07
CA THR A 257 -15.36 -1.56 11.28
C THR A 257 -14.19 -2.51 11.03
N MET A 258 -13.62 -2.46 9.83
CA MET A 258 -12.36 -3.13 9.48
C MET A 258 -11.15 -2.17 9.52
N LEU A 259 -11.31 -0.98 10.12
CA LEU A 259 -10.27 0.01 10.35
C LEU A 259 -10.16 0.33 11.84
N HIS A 260 -8.98 0.78 12.25
CA HIS A 260 -8.81 1.36 13.57
C HIS A 260 -9.39 2.78 13.61
N HIS A 261 -10.05 3.11 14.70
CA HIS A 261 -10.43 4.46 15.07
C HIS A 261 -10.42 4.61 16.60
N ALA A 262 -10.49 5.84 17.09
CA ALA A 262 -10.50 6.09 18.53
C ALA A 262 -11.73 5.45 19.22
N GLY A 263 -11.58 5.07 20.49
CA GLY A 263 -12.66 4.51 21.30
C GLY A 263 -12.97 3.03 21.08
N LEU A 264 -12.16 2.30 20.31
CA LEU A 264 -12.32 0.86 20.14
C LEU A 264 -11.61 0.08 21.26
N ASP A 265 -12.34 -0.79 21.97
CA ASP A 265 -11.76 -1.75 22.92
C ASP A 265 -10.88 -2.78 22.19
N HIS A 266 -11.33 -3.24 21.04
CA HIS A 266 -10.63 -4.19 20.20
C HIS A 266 -10.44 -3.65 18.77
N SER A 267 -9.21 -3.23 18.45
CA SER A 267 -8.90 -2.78 17.10
C SER A 267 -8.78 -3.95 16.12
N PRO A 268 -9.44 -3.92 14.95
CA PRO A 268 -9.28 -4.96 13.94
C PRO A 268 -7.93 -4.90 13.24
N THR A 269 -7.30 -3.73 13.16
CA THR A 269 -6.06 -3.49 12.38
C THR A 269 -4.83 -3.18 13.22
N HIS A 270 -4.95 -2.84 14.49
CA HIS A 270 -3.84 -2.37 15.34
C HIS A 270 -3.65 -3.25 16.59
N PRO A 271 -2.91 -4.35 16.47
CA PRO A 271 -2.39 -5.03 15.27
C PRO A 271 -3.47 -5.86 14.57
N PRO A 272 -3.23 -6.39 13.34
CA PRO A 272 -4.18 -7.21 12.59
C PRO A 272 -4.78 -8.35 13.41
N SER A 273 -6.09 -8.46 13.40
CA SER A 273 -6.87 -9.42 14.20
C SER A 273 -7.41 -10.57 13.36
N THR A 274 -7.91 -11.61 14.01
CA THR A 274 -8.59 -12.72 13.34
C THR A 274 -9.77 -12.24 12.49
N ALA A 275 -10.56 -11.26 12.93
CA ALA A 275 -11.66 -10.71 12.14
C ALA A 275 -11.16 -10.10 10.82
N LEU A 276 -10.12 -9.27 10.87
CA LEU A 276 -9.50 -8.70 9.66
C LEU A 276 -8.89 -9.78 8.76
N LEU A 277 -8.28 -10.81 9.33
CA LEU A 277 -7.66 -11.88 8.55
C LEU A 277 -8.71 -12.73 7.83
N LEU A 278 -9.82 -13.06 8.48
CA LEU A 278 -10.96 -13.77 7.87
C LEU A 278 -11.60 -12.93 6.77
N PHE A 279 -11.89 -11.66 7.05
CA PHE A 279 -12.38 -10.70 6.06
C PHE A 279 -11.45 -10.62 4.85
N GLY A 280 -10.15 -10.41 5.07
CA GLY A 280 -9.16 -10.29 4.00
C GLY A 280 -8.99 -11.57 3.18
N ALA A 281 -9.09 -12.74 3.81
CA ALA A 281 -9.08 -14.02 3.13
C ALA A 281 -10.33 -14.20 2.26
N ALA A 282 -11.52 -13.83 2.76
CA ALA A 282 -12.77 -13.82 2.01
C ALA A 282 -12.69 -12.90 0.78
N TYR A 283 -12.20 -11.68 0.99
CA TYR A 283 -12.02 -10.67 -0.05
C TYR A 283 -11.06 -11.16 -1.14
N SER A 284 -9.91 -11.73 -0.74
CA SER A 284 -8.89 -12.28 -1.64
C SER A 284 -9.41 -13.50 -2.42
N ALA A 285 -10.13 -14.41 -1.76
CA ALA A 285 -10.74 -15.56 -2.41
C ALA A 285 -11.82 -15.15 -3.43
N THR A 286 -12.63 -14.13 -3.11
CA THR A 286 -13.62 -13.53 -4.03
C THR A 286 -12.93 -12.92 -5.24
N ALA A 287 -11.85 -12.15 -5.05
CA ALA A 287 -11.08 -11.57 -6.15
C ALA A 287 -10.49 -12.67 -7.05
N ALA A 288 -9.92 -13.72 -6.48
CA ALA A 288 -9.41 -14.87 -7.25
C ALA A 288 -10.53 -15.59 -8.02
N ALA A 289 -11.71 -15.75 -7.43
CA ALA A 289 -12.87 -16.39 -8.09
C ALA A 289 -13.39 -15.54 -9.27
N LEU A 290 -13.35 -14.21 -9.15
CA LEU A 290 -13.78 -13.28 -10.20
C LEU A 290 -12.71 -13.04 -11.28
N ALA A 291 -11.45 -13.37 -11.02
CA ALA A 291 -10.32 -13.07 -11.90
C ALA A 291 -10.50 -13.55 -13.36
N PRO A 292 -11.04 -14.77 -13.64
CA PRO A 292 -11.29 -15.20 -15.01
C PRO A 292 -12.32 -14.34 -15.75
N ALA A 293 -13.37 -13.88 -15.06
CA ALA A 293 -14.38 -13.00 -15.64
C ALA A 293 -13.82 -11.60 -15.91
N VAL A 294 -13.07 -11.06 -14.94
CA VAL A 294 -12.37 -9.76 -15.05
C VAL A 294 -11.37 -9.79 -16.21
N THR A 295 -10.57 -10.84 -16.34
CA THR A 295 -9.61 -10.98 -17.44
C THR A 295 -10.31 -10.98 -18.80
N ARG A 296 -11.37 -11.80 -18.96
CA ARG A 296 -12.16 -11.80 -20.20
C ARG A 296 -12.78 -10.44 -20.53
N TRP A 297 -13.25 -9.70 -19.52
CA TRP A 297 -13.77 -8.34 -19.72
C TRP A 297 -12.68 -7.39 -20.21
N LEU A 298 -11.49 -7.41 -19.60
CA LEU A 298 -10.34 -6.58 -20.00
C LEU A 298 -9.78 -6.97 -21.39
N GLU A 299 -9.92 -8.23 -21.80
CA GLU A 299 -9.58 -8.68 -23.14
C GLU A 299 -10.52 -8.14 -24.22
N ARG A 300 -11.81 -7.98 -23.88
CA ARG A 300 -12.84 -7.45 -24.77
C ARG A 300 -12.86 -5.92 -24.85
N SER A 301 -12.26 -5.23 -23.87
CA SER A 301 -12.27 -3.77 -23.75
C SER A 301 -10.86 -3.19 -23.77
N ALA A 302 -10.36 -2.87 -24.95
CA ALA A 302 -9.05 -2.22 -25.11
C ALA A 302 -8.94 -0.93 -24.26
N ARG A 303 -10.02 -0.13 -24.21
CA ARG A 303 -10.06 1.10 -23.41
C ARG A 303 -9.91 0.81 -21.90
N ALA A 304 -10.63 -0.19 -21.38
CA ALA A 304 -10.51 -0.57 -19.95
C ALA A 304 -9.10 -1.05 -19.63
N TRP A 305 -8.49 -1.81 -20.55
CA TRP A 305 -7.12 -2.28 -20.38
C TRP A 305 -6.10 -1.13 -20.44
N GLN A 306 -6.22 -0.19 -21.38
CA GLN A 306 -5.36 1.00 -21.46
C GLN A 306 -5.46 1.85 -20.18
N VAL A 307 -6.67 2.09 -19.67
CA VAL A 307 -6.88 2.81 -18.40
C VAL A 307 -6.22 2.06 -17.24
N THR A 308 -6.35 0.73 -17.18
CA THR A 308 -5.70 -0.09 -16.16
C THR A 308 -4.18 0.05 -16.19
N ILE A 309 -3.58 -0.01 -17.37
CA ILE A 309 -2.12 0.18 -17.55
C ILE A 309 -1.69 1.59 -17.13
N ALA A 310 -2.40 2.62 -17.59
CA ALA A 310 -2.11 4.00 -17.24
C ALA A 310 -2.20 4.25 -15.73
N ALA A 311 -3.26 3.74 -15.07
CA ALA A 311 -3.44 3.83 -13.62
C ALA A 311 -2.29 3.14 -12.86
N ASN A 312 -1.89 1.94 -13.29
CA ASN A 312 -0.74 1.25 -12.68
C ASN A 312 0.58 2.01 -12.86
N GLY A 313 0.73 2.76 -13.95
CA GLY A 313 1.94 3.55 -14.23
C GLY A 313 2.15 4.73 -13.26
N VAL A 314 1.11 5.15 -12.54
CA VAL A 314 1.15 6.25 -11.57
C VAL A 314 0.65 5.85 -10.17
N ALA A 315 0.37 4.56 -9.96
CA ALA A 315 -0.30 4.08 -8.75
C ALA A 315 0.47 4.42 -7.47
N LEU A 316 1.80 4.27 -7.47
CA LEU A 316 2.62 4.59 -6.30
C LEU A 316 2.69 6.09 -6.05
N SER A 317 2.78 6.93 -7.10
CA SER A 317 2.70 8.38 -6.96
C SER A 317 1.36 8.83 -6.39
N VAL A 318 0.25 8.30 -6.89
CA VAL A 318 -1.09 8.58 -6.33
C VAL A 318 -1.14 8.17 -4.86
N TYR A 319 -0.69 6.95 -4.54
CA TYR A 319 -0.67 6.45 -3.18
C TYR A 319 0.16 7.32 -2.23
N LEU A 320 1.33 7.77 -2.63
CA LEU A 320 2.21 8.57 -1.77
C LEU A 320 1.69 9.99 -1.57
N TRP A 321 1.09 10.60 -2.59
CA TRP A 321 0.79 12.02 -2.59
C TRP A 321 -0.67 12.38 -2.31
N HIS A 322 -1.62 11.42 -2.29
CA HIS A 322 -3.04 11.75 -2.11
C HIS A 322 -3.34 12.43 -0.77
N MET A 323 -2.70 12.02 0.32
CA MET A 323 -2.88 12.69 1.61
C MET A 323 -2.21 14.06 1.66
N THR A 324 -1.06 14.24 0.99
CA THR A 324 -0.48 15.57 0.82
C THR A 324 -1.45 16.51 0.12
N ALA A 325 -2.14 16.07 -0.94
CA ALA A 325 -3.15 16.87 -1.60
C ALA A 325 -4.29 17.24 -0.63
N ALA A 326 -4.77 16.29 0.15
CA ALA A 326 -5.84 16.53 1.13
C ALA A 326 -5.42 17.52 2.23
N VAL A 327 -4.20 17.40 2.75
CA VAL A 327 -3.64 18.30 3.76
C VAL A 327 -3.50 19.72 3.19
N LEU A 328 -3.01 19.86 1.96
CA LEU A 328 -2.89 21.17 1.31
C LEU A 328 -4.25 21.82 1.09
N VAL A 329 -5.24 21.06 0.61
CA VAL A 329 -6.61 21.56 0.42
C VAL A 329 -7.23 21.97 1.75
N ALA A 330 -7.07 21.17 2.81
CA ALA A 330 -7.56 21.46 4.14
C ALA A 330 -6.88 22.72 4.73
N GLY A 331 -5.56 22.87 4.57
CA GLY A 331 -4.83 24.06 5.01
C GLY A 331 -5.28 25.33 4.31
N VAL A 332 -5.48 25.28 2.99
CA VAL A 332 -6.01 26.43 2.22
C VAL A 332 -7.44 26.75 2.64
N ALA A 333 -8.30 25.73 2.80
CA ALA A 333 -9.69 25.91 3.23
C ALA A 333 -9.75 26.53 4.64
N HIS A 334 -8.87 26.12 5.55
CA HIS A 334 -8.75 26.73 6.88
C HIS A 334 -8.35 28.20 6.80
N ALA A 335 -7.27 28.51 6.09
CA ALA A 335 -6.77 29.87 5.95
C ALA A 335 -7.79 30.82 5.28
N ALA A 336 -8.65 30.27 4.42
CA ALA A 336 -9.74 31.01 3.76
C ALA A 336 -11.05 31.03 4.56
N GLY A 337 -11.14 30.38 5.73
CA GLY A 337 -12.38 30.28 6.50
C GLY A 337 -13.46 29.42 5.82
N LEU A 338 -13.07 28.47 4.96
CA LEU A 338 -13.97 27.63 4.15
C LEU A 338 -14.11 26.21 4.68
N LEU A 339 -13.59 25.90 5.87
CA LEU A 339 -13.81 24.59 6.46
C LEU A 339 -15.30 24.37 6.75
N PRO A 340 -15.82 23.16 6.47
CA PRO A 340 -17.21 22.85 6.78
C PRO A 340 -17.50 22.95 8.28
N THR A 341 -18.56 23.67 8.65
CA THR A 341 -19.05 23.77 10.03
C THR A 341 -20.07 22.68 10.36
N ALA A 342 -20.49 21.91 9.37
CA ALA A 342 -21.43 20.81 9.54
C ALA A 342 -20.80 19.68 10.35
N GLU A 343 -21.57 19.10 11.27
CA GLU A 343 -21.16 17.97 12.09
C GLU A 343 -20.82 16.76 11.21
N PRO A 344 -19.65 16.11 11.42
CA PRO A 344 -19.23 14.94 10.65
C PRO A 344 -20.28 13.83 10.61
N GLY A 345 -20.53 13.26 9.44
CA GLY A 345 -21.51 12.21 9.22
C GLY A 345 -22.94 12.69 8.92
N THR A 346 -23.25 13.97 9.08
CA THR A 346 -24.56 14.52 8.68
C THR A 346 -24.68 14.66 7.16
N THR A 347 -25.92 14.76 6.66
CA THR A 347 -26.17 14.98 5.22
C THR A 347 -25.47 16.24 4.70
N ALA A 348 -25.48 17.32 5.47
CA ALA A 348 -24.80 18.57 5.11
C ALA A 348 -23.28 18.38 4.99
N TRP A 349 -22.68 17.61 5.90
CA TRP A 349 -21.27 17.29 5.85
C TRP A 349 -20.90 16.44 4.60
N TRP A 350 -21.73 15.46 4.23
CA TRP A 350 -21.53 14.68 3.02
C TRP A 350 -21.61 15.53 1.75
N TRP A 351 -22.53 16.51 1.69
CA TRP A 351 -22.56 17.46 0.58
C TRP A 351 -21.30 18.33 0.52
N ALA A 352 -20.76 18.74 1.67
CA ALA A 352 -19.51 19.50 1.73
C ALA A 352 -18.28 18.66 1.26
N LYS A 353 -18.35 17.32 1.32
CA LYS A 353 -17.28 16.46 0.82
C LYS A 353 -17.11 16.49 -0.71
N ALA A 354 -18.17 16.74 -1.47
CA ALA A 354 -18.07 16.75 -2.94
C ALA A 354 -17.07 17.81 -3.48
N PRO A 355 -17.16 19.11 -3.11
CA PRO A 355 -16.16 20.09 -3.51
C PRO A 355 -14.75 19.77 -2.96
N PHE A 356 -14.65 19.19 -1.75
CA PHE A 356 -13.38 18.76 -1.18
C PHE A 356 -12.72 17.66 -2.02
N LEU A 357 -13.45 16.66 -2.49
CA LEU A 357 -12.94 15.62 -3.36
C LEU A 357 -12.46 16.17 -4.70
N VAL A 358 -13.20 17.11 -5.29
CA VAL A 358 -12.82 17.78 -6.54
C VAL A 358 -11.55 18.60 -6.34
N ALA A 359 -11.44 19.35 -5.25
CA ALA A 359 -10.25 20.12 -4.92
C ALA A 359 -9.03 19.21 -4.71
N ASN A 360 -9.20 18.08 -3.99
CA ASN A 360 -8.12 17.10 -3.82
C ASN A 360 -7.63 16.54 -5.16
N LEU A 361 -8.52 16.22 -6.08
CA LEU A 361 -8.14 15.79 -7.44
C LEU A 361 -7.43 16.90 -8.20
N ALA A 362 -7.92 18.14 -8.12
CA ALA A 362 -7.31 19.29 -8.78
C ALA A 362 -5.88 19.56 -8.29
N VAL A 363 -5.58 19.28 -7.02
CA VAL A 363 -4.23 19.39 -6.43
C VAL A 363 -3.40 18.13 -6.72
N LEU A 364 -3.98 16.93 -6.58
CA LEU A 364 -3.24 15.68 -6.77
C LEU A 364 -2.76 15.50 -8.21
N VAL A 365 -3.59 15.79 -9.21
CA VAL A 365 -3.25 15.55 -10.62
C VAL A 365 -1.97 16.29 -11.05
N PRO A 366 -1.78 17.59 -10.83
CA PRO A 366 -0.54 18.29 -11.16
C PRO A 366 0.66 17.78 -10.36
N ILE A 367 0.48 17.42 -9.08
CA ILE A 367 1.54 16.79 -8.28
C ILE A 367 2.01 15.50 -8.96
N VAL A 368 1.07 14.58 -9.22
CA VAL A 368 1.38 13.28 -9.83
C VAL A 368 2.05 13.46 -11.20
N ARG A 369 1.57 14.37 -12.03
CA ARG A 369 2.21 14.66 -13.34
C ARG A 369 3.68 15.07 -13.21
N ARG A 370 4.06 15.75 -12.13
CA ARG A 370 5.44 16.19 -11.89
C ARG A 370 6.32 15.12 -11.25
N VAL A 371 5.76 14.29 -10.35
CA VAL A 371 6.53 13.30 -9.59
C VAL A 371 6.59 11.93 -10.27
N ALA A 372 5.57 11.53 -11.02
CA ALA A 372 5.53 10.25 -11.72
C ALA A 372 6.75 9.95 -12.62
N PRO A 373 7.37 10.93 -13.31
CA PRO A 373 8.61 10.68 -14.04
C PRO A 373 9.77 10.18 -13.18
N VAL A 374 9.86 10.61 -11.91
CA VAL A 374 10.88 10.14 -10.95
C VAL A 374 10.61 8.67 -10.59
N GLU A 375 9.35 8.33 -10.30
CA GLU A 375 8.92 6.96 -10.04
C GLU A 375 9.24 6.05 -11.24
N GLN A 376 8.86 6.48 -12.45
CA GLN A 376 9.09 5.73 -13.68
C GLN A 376 10.59 5.47 -13.93
N ARG A 377 11.46 6.47 -13.70
CA ARG A 377 12.91 6.29 -13.79
C ARG A 377 13.41 5.25 -12.78
N ALA A 378 12.91 5.27 -11.54
CA ALA A 378 13.25 4.28 -10.52
C ALA A 378 12.77 2.87 -10.90
N LEU A 379 11.60 2.74 -11.57
CA LEU A 379 11.09 1.47 -12.08
C LEU A 379 11.93 0.93 -13.25
N LEU A 380 12.43 1.83 -14.11
CA LEU A 380 13.25 1.48 -15.27
C LEU A 380 14.73 1.27 -14.91
N ALA A 381 15.16 1.70 -13.73
CA ALA A 381 16.51 1.44 -13.23
C ALA A 381 16.80 -0.07 -13.28
N GLY A 382 17.99 -0.43 -13.72
CA GLY A 382 18.44 -1.81 -13.84
C GLY A 382 18.44 -2.56 -12.50
N THR A 383 18.94 -3.78 -12.50
CA THR A 383 19.05 -4.59 -11.28
C THR A 383 20.12 -3.98 -10.36
N CYS A 384 19.71 -3.58 -9.15
CA CYS A 384 20.66 -3.11 -8.13
C CYS A 384 21.53 -4.27 -7.64
N ARG A 385 22.85 -4.16 -7.76
CA ARG A 385 23.79 -5.16 -7.21
C ARG A 385 24.07 -4.88 -5.74
N TRP A 386 23.92 -5.89 -4.89
CA TRP A 386 24.21 -5.79 -3.47
C TRP A 386 25.45 -6.59 -3.08
N ARG A 387 26.50 -5.91 -2.61
CA ARG A 387 27.80 -6.55 -2.28
C ARG A 387 27.74 -7.47 -1.06
N ARG A 388 26.86 -7.18 -0.11
CA ARG A 388 26.70 -7.97 1.14
C ARG A 388 25.58 -9.00 0.97
N GLY A 389 25.54 -10.01 1.85
CA GLY A 389 24.54 -11.07 1.79
C GLY A 389 23.11 -10.60 2.16
N PRO A 390 22.12 -11.50 2.00
CA PRO A 390 20.71 -11.22 2.29
C PRO A 390 20.42 -10.67 3.69
N PRO A 391 21.08 -11.08 4.79
CA PRO A 391 20.81 -10.54 6.12
C PRO A 391 20.98 -9.02 6.22
N SER A 392 21.97 -8.46 5.51
CA SER A 392 22.18 -7.01 5.50
C SER A 392 21.08 -6.26 4.75
N MET A 393 20.43 -6.90 3.75
CA MET A 393 19.25 -6.34 3.09
C MET A 393 18.00 -6.38 3.97
N LEU A 394 17.82 -7.44 4.77
CA LEU A 394 16.78 -7.50 5.78
C LEU A 394 16.93 -6.38 6.82
N ALA A 395 18.16 -6.12 7.26
CA ALA A 395 18.45 -5.00 8.17
C ALA A 395 18.11 -3.63 7.53
N VAL A 396 18.49 -3.42 6.26
CA VAL A 396 18.12 -2.19 5.51
C VAL A 396 16.61 -2.06 5.40
N ALA A 397 15.90 -3.15 5.10
CA ALA A 397 14.44 -3.14 5.02
C ALA A 397 13.80 -2.82 6.37
N ALA A 398 14.31 -3.39 7.46
CA ALA A 398 13.82 -3.11 8.82
C ALA A 398 14.02 -1.64 9.21
N VAL A 399 15.22 -1.08 8.99
CA VAL A 399 15.50 0.33 9.29
C VAL A 399 14.63 1.24 8.43
N LEU A 400 14.45 0.97 7.13
CA LEU A 400 13.59 1.73 6.24
C LEU A 400 12.14 1.68 6.72
N SER A 401 11.63 0.50 7.07
CA SER A 401 10.27 0.30 7.59
C SER A 401 10.05 1.09 8.88
N LEU A 402 10.98 1.00 9.84
CA LEU A 402 10.90 1.74 11.10
C LEU A 402 10.95 3.26 10.87
N SER A 403 11.81 3.72 9.96
CA SER A 403 11.90 5.15 9.61
C SER A 403 10.59 5.66 8.99
N ILE A 404 10.02 4.92 8.05
CA ILE A 404 8.73 5.26 7.43
C ILE A 404 7.61 5.27 8.48
N LYS A 405 7.58 4.29 9.38
CA LYS A 405 6.58 4.23 10.46
C LYS A 405 6.72 5.37 11.45
N ALA A 406 7.95 5.73 11.81
CA ALA A 406 8.23 6.84 12.74
C ALA A 406 7.75 8.20 12.22
N TRP A 407 7.70 8.38 10.90
CA TRP A 407 7.20 9.60 10.29
C TRP A 407 5.72 9.89 10.63
N SER A 408 4.87 8.89 10.81
CA SER A 408 3.47 9.09 11.21
C SER A 408 3.27 9.36 12.72
N SER A 409 4.35 9.57 13.47
CA SER A 409 4.28 9.89 14.90
C SER A 409 3.72 11.29 15.13
N PRO A 410 2.82 11.48 16.12
CA PRO A 410 2.40 12.79 16.56
C PRO A 410 3.52 13.58 17.27
N GLN A 411 4.57 12.90 17.74
CA GLN A 411 5.73 13.52 18.39
C GLN A 411 6.68 14.12 17.33
N PRO A 412 6.89 15.46 17.31
CA PRO A 412 7.69 16.10 16.26
C PRO A 412 9.12 15.56 16.11
N ALA A 413 9.78 15.25 17.21
CA ALA A 413 11.13 14.70 17.19
C ALA A 413 11.19 13.32 16.50
N VAL A 414 10.22 12.44 16.77
CA VAL A 414 10.10 11.11 16.18
C VAL A 414 9.75 11.21 14.70
N LEU A 415 8.84 12.13 14.34
CA LEU A 415 8.49 12.45 12.96
C LEU A 415 9.73 12.89 12.15
N VAL A 416 10.47 13.86 12.66
CA VAL A 416 11.69 14.35 11.99
C VAL A 416 12.73 13.23 11.86
N ALA A 417 12.93 12.42 12.92
CA ALA A 417 13.82 11.26 12.86
C ALA A 417 13.39 10.27 11.78
N GLY A 418 12.09 10.04 11.61
CA GLY A 418 11.52 9.19 10.55
C GLY A 418 11.81 9.70 9.14
N LEU A 419 11.60 11.00 8.90
CA LEU A 419 11.93 11.66 7.63
C LEU A 419 13.43 11.54 7.31
N VAL A 420 14.27 11.94 8.26
CA VAL A 420 15.73 11.89 8.11
C VAL A 420 16.19 10.45 7.90
N GLY A 421 15.70 9.50 8.68
CA GLY A 421 16.02 8.09 8.55
C GLY A 421 15.68 7.54 7.16
N THR A 422 14.51 7.88 6.62
CA THR A 422 14.10 7.49 5.26
C THR A 422 15.06 8.04 4.20
N LEU A 423 15.43 9.31 4.29
CA LEU A 423 16.38 9.96 3.37
C LEU A 423 17.79 9.35 3.48
N VAL A 424 18.26 9.11 4.70
CA VAL A 424 19.57 8.51 4.96
C VAL A 424 19.65 7.10 4.40
N VAL A 425 18.65 6.23 4.68
CA VAL A 425 18.63 4.86 4.15
C VAL A 425 18.58 4.86 2.62
N TRP A 426 17.73 5.71 2.04
CA TRP A 426 17.69 5.86 0.58
C TRP A 426 19.04 6.30 0.02
N ARG A 427 19.65 7.36 0.55
CA ARG A 427 20.90 7.94 0.04
C ARG A 427 22.09 6.99 0.18
N TRP A 428 22.23 6.32 1.32
CA TRP A 428 23.41 5.53 1.62
C TRP A 428 23.31 4.07 1.18
N ALA A 429 22.14 3.46 1.30
CA ALA A 429 21.97 2.04 1.02
C ALA A 429 21.43 1.75 -0.39
N LEU A 430 20.63 2.65 -0.96
CA LEU A 430 19.88 2.37 -2.18
C LEU A 430 20.26 3.26 -3.37
N ALA A 431 20.46 4.58 -3.20
CA ALA A 431 20.70 5.50 -4.31
C ALA A 431 22.05 5.28 -5.01
N ARG A 432 23.11 4.97 -4.27
CA ARG A 432 24.47 4.83 -4.80
C ARG A 432 24.72 3.53 -5.59
N ARG A 433 23.72 2.66 -5.72
CA ARG A 433 23.86 1.31 -6.26
C ARG A 433 23.03 1.03 -7.50
N GLY A 434 22.32 2.06 -7.96
CA GLY A 434 21.54 2.02 -9.21
C GLY A 434 22.34 2.42 -10.46
N GLU A 435 23.61 2.82 -10.33
CA GLU A 435 24.45 3.13 -11.48
C GLU A 435 24.91 1.82 -12.14
N PRO A 436 24.69 1.66 -13.45
CA PRO A 436 25.27 0.54 -14.19
C PRO A 436 26.80 0.64 -14.11
N GLU A 437 27.47 -0.48 -13.87
CA GLU A 437 28.92 -0.57 -14.00
C GLU A 437 29.29 -0.13 -15.42
N PRO A 438 30.26 0.80 -15.63
CA PRO A 438 30.71 1.12 -16.98
C PRO A 438 31.13 -0.16 -17.65
N ALA A 439 30.63 -0.40 -18.86
CA ALA A 439 31.02 -1.55 -19.67
C ALA A 439 32.54 -1.49 -19.86
N THR A 440 33.25 -2.42 -19.23
CA THR A 440 34.68 -2.66 -19.47
C THR A 440 34.85 -3.52 -20.70
#